data_3c20e0f9762c822b631c83698c1bec3b
#
_entry.id   3c20e0f9762c822b631c83698c1bec3b
#
_cell.length_a   1.000
_cell.length_b   1.000
_cell.length_c   1.000
_cell.angle_alpha   90.00
_cell.angle_beta   90.00
_cell.angle_gamma   90.00
#
_symmetry.space_group_name_H-M   'P 1'
#
loop_
_entity.id
_entity.type
_entity.pdbx_description
1 polymer ?
#
loop_
_entity_poly.entity_id
_entity_poly.type
_entity_poly.pdbx_seq_one_letter_code
_entity_poly.pdbx_strand_id
1 'polypeptide(L)'
;MLDHIEHRLNLLELKCRRPVEHLLGGEYQSIFRGRGLEFEDVRAYQYGDDVRAMDWKVTARTGEPHIKRYIEEREQVVYLLVDVSASMRHDNSGNKRETLNELCALITLAAIKNQDRVGLILFSDQIEQIIMPSKGRRHAMRIIDELINFKPTNKKTDLASMLERFRLLSRKYSIVFLISDFLTDPNTLKLQMLSNVHDLNTIQILHPANKSKPRRALIRIEDAETGQQQVIDSAHQYTQQAAQKAQLKEEMLKAGVNLLQIEIGADCVDALTNYFHQRQRRETDETGG
;
A
#
# COMPACT_ATOMS: atom_id res chain seq x y z
N MET A 1 28.69 1.50 11.75
CA MET A 1 27.63 1.73 10.72
C MET A 1 26.56 0.64 10.75
N LEU A 2 26.95 -0.66 10.72
CA LEU A 2 26.00 -1.79 10.82
C LEU A 2 25.18 -1.75 12.13
N ASP A 3 25.82 -1.54 13.27
CA ASP A 3 25.15 -1.46 14.59
C ASP A 3 24.07 -0.36 14.64
N HIS A 4 24.29 0.76 13.96
CA HIS A 4 23.30 1.85 13.92
C HIS A 4 22.07 1.49 13.07
N ILE A 5 22.28 0.72 11.99
CA ILE A 5 21.20 0.24 11.13
C ILE A 5 20.38 -0.82 11.86
N GLU A 6 21.03 -1.80 12.48
CA GLU A 6 20.36 -2.82 13.28
C GLU A 6 19.57 -2.20 14.44
N HIS A 7 20.12 -1.19 15.09
CA HIS A 7 19.40 -0.47 16.13
C HIS A 7 18.14 0.23 15.61
N ARG A 8 18.21 0.91 14.44
CA ARG A 8 17.04 1.56 13.81
C ARG A 8 15.99 0.55 13.37
N LEU A 9 16.40 -0.58 12.78
CA LEU A 9 15.51 -1.68 12.40
C LEU A 9 14.78 -2.26 13.64
N ASN A 10 15.52 -2.53 14.70
CA ASN A 10 14.97 -3.05 15.93
C ASN A 10 14.01 -2.06 16.60
N LEU A 11 14.34 -0.76 16.61
CA LEU A 11 13.45 0.28 17.12
C LEU A 11 12.15 0.36 16.32
N LEU A 12 12.24 0.28 15.01
CA LEU A 12 11.09 0.35 14.12
C LEU A 12 10.21 -0.90 14.28
N GLU A 13 10.82 -2.09 14.37
CA GLU A 13 10.11 -3.33 14.65
C GLU A 13 9.41 -3.30 16.02
N LEU A 14 10.10 -2.82 17.06
CA LEU A 14 9.50 -2.68 18.38
C LEU A 14 8.37 -1.66 18.40
N LYS A 15 8.54 -0.54 17.70
CA LYS A 15 7.52 0.51 17.56
C LYS A 15 6.28 -0.03 16.84
N CYS A 16 6.47 -0.86 15.80
CA CYS A 16 5.37 -1.43 15.02
C CYS A 16 4.74 -2.70 15.63
N ARG A 17 5.35 -3.36 16.59
CA ARG A 17 4.91 -4.66 17.11
C ARG A 17 3.50 -4.63 17.69
N ARG A 18 3.23 -3.73 18.64
CA ARG A 18 1.89 -3.56 19.25
C ARG A 18 0.86 -3.04 18.25
N PRO A 19 1.20 -1.99 17.47
CA PRO A 19 0.36 -1.52 16.39
C PRO A 19 -0.05 -2.58 15.38
N VAL A 20 0.88 -3.45 14.96
CA VAL A 20 0.58 -4.57 14.06
C VAL A 20 -0.39 -5.57 14.69
N GLU A 21 -0.29 -5.81 16.01
CA GLU A 21 -1.25 -6.64 16.74
C GLU A 21 -2.65 -6.05 16.73
N HIS A 22 -2.77 -4.74 16.84
CA HIS A 22 -4.03 -4.03 16.77
C HIS A 22 -4.63 -4.04 15.36
N LEU A 23 -3.84 -3.73 14.33
CA LEU A 23 -4.25 -3.79 12.92
C LEU A 23 -4.74 -5.19 12.51
N LEU A 24 -4.13 -6.26 13.06
CA LEU A 24 -4.50 -7.64 12.75
C LEU A 24 -5.68 -8.17 13.57
N GLY A 25 -6.11 -7.45 14.61
CA GLY A 25 -7.15 -7.88 15.54
C GLY A 25 -8.56 -8.05 14.97
N GLY A 26 -8.73 -7.97 13.64
CA GLY A 26 -9.98 -8.19 12.94
C GLY A 26 -10.09 -7.52 11.57
N GLU A 27 -9.36 -6.44 11.34
CA GLU A 27 -9.61 -5.54 10.21
C GLU A 27 -8.80 -5.89 8.97
N TYR A 28 -7.50 -6.14 9.12
CA TYR A 28 -6.65 -6.56 8.01
C TYR A 28 -7.15 -7.90 7.40
N GLN A 29 -7.47 -8.88 8.24
CA GLN A 29 -7.93 -10.19 7.77
C GLN A 29 -9.31 -10.14 7.09
N SER A 30 -10.20 -9.25 7.50
CA SER A 30 -11.55 -9.17 6.92
C SER A 30 -11.57 -8.52 5.54
N ILE A 31 -10.66 -7.57 5.29
CA ILE A 31 -10.59 -6.81 4.04
C ILE A 31 -9.77 -7.55 2.98
N PHE A 32 -8.68 -8.17 3.39
CA PHE A 32 -7.76 -8.86 2.47
C PHE A 32 -7.99 -10.38 2.47
N ARG A 33 -9.26 -10.82 2.48
CA ARG A 33 -9.59 -12.24 2.26
C ARG A 33 -9.25 -12.63 0.85
N GLY A 34 -8.52 -13.75 0.71
CA GLY A 34 -8.20 -14.34 -0.57
C GLY A 34 -9.48 -14.65 -1.36
N ARG A 35 -9.52 -14.27 -2.63
CA ARG A 35 -10.62 -14.62 -3.56
C ARG A 35 -10.41 -16.00 -4.22
N GLY A 36 -9.37 -16.74 -3.82
CA GLY A 36 -9.05 -18.06 -4.35
C GLY A 36 -9.56 -19.18 -3.45
N LEU A 37 -10.09 -20.24 -4.07
CA LEU A 37 -10.39 -21.50 -3.40
C LEU A 37 -9.24 -22.47 -3.70
N GLU A 38 -8.44 -22.80 -2.69
CA GLU A 38 -7.42 -23.85 -2.80
C GLU A 38 -8.04 -25.20 -2.44
N PHE A 39 -7.80 -26.21 -3.28
CA PHE A 39 -8.23 -27.57 -2.99
C PHE A 39 -7.52 -28.08 -1.74
N GLU A 40 -8.27 -28.41 -0.69
CA GLU A 40 -7.73 -28.94 0.56
C GLU A 40 -7.65 -30.45 0.53
N ASP A 41 -8.81 -31.08 0.44
CA ASP A 41 -8.97 -32.52 0.47
C ASP A 41 -10.30 -32.97 -0.15
N VAL A 42 -10.57 -34.27 -0.07
CA VAL A 42 -11.84 -34.88 -0.47
C VAL A 42 -12.44 -35.59 0.75
N ARG A 43 -13.67 -35.24 1.12
CA ARG A 43 -14.40 -35.91 2.16
C ARG A 43 -15.66 -36.61 1.63
N ALA A 44 -16.19 -37.55 2.39
CA ALA A 44 -17.46 -38.15 2.08
C ALA A 44 -18.61 -37.10 2.05
N TYR A 45 -19.50 -37.24 1.08
CA TYR A 45 -20.66 -36.37 0.93
C TYR A 45 -21.58 -36.49 2.15
N GLN A 46 -22.11 -35.38 2.62
CA GLN A 46 -23.13 -35.30 3.65
C GLN A 46 -24.39 -34.64 3.07
N TYR A 47 -25.55 -35.06 3.58
CA TYR A 47 -26.81 -34.48 3.13
C TYR A 47 -26.85 -32.97 3.37
N GLY A 48 -27.06 -32.19 2.28
CA GLY A 48 -27.02 -30.72 2.30
C GLY A 48 -25.78 -30.12 1.66
N ASP A 49 -24.77 -30.92 1.29
CA ASP A 49 -23.60 -30.43 0.57
C ASP A 49 -23.92 -30.06 -0.89
N ASP A 50 -23.20 -29.08 -1.43
CA ASP A 50 -23.37 -28.69 -2.83
C ASP A 50 -22.87 -29.79 -3.78
N VAL A 51 -23.77 -30.34 -4.55
CA VAL A 51 -23.52 -31.41 -5.55
C VAL A 51 -22.51 -30.95 -6.62
N ARG A 52 -22.36 -29.63 -6.84
CA ARG A 52 -21.40 -29.07 -7.81
C ARG A 52 -19.94 -29.27 -7.36
N ALA A 53 -19.73 -29.45 -6.05
CA ALA A 53 -18.41 -29.73 -5.47
C ALA A 53 -18.02 -31.21 -5.51
N MET A 54 -18.83 -32.10 -6.11
CA MET A 54 -18.58 -33.54 -6.15
C MET A 54 -17.30 -33.87 -6.92
N ASP A 55 -16.46 -34.72 -6.32
CA ASP A 55 -15.31 -35.30 -7.01
C ASP A 55 -15.70 -36.63 -7.67
N TRP A 56 -16.09 -36.55 -8.93
CA TRP A 56 -16.51 -37.72 -9.71
C TRP A 56 -15.45 -38.80 -9.87
N LYS A 57 -14.13 -38.40 -9.84
CA LYS A 57 -13.01 -39.35 -9.96
C LYS A 57 -12.84 -40.20 -8.72
N VAL A 58 -12.92 -39.58 -7.55
CA VAL A 58 -12.83 -40.28 -6.25
C VAL A 58 -14.09 -41.09 -6.05
N THR A 59 -15.27 -40.53 -6.28
CA THR A 59 -16.57 -41.22 -6.20
C THR A 59 -16.62 -42.48 -7.06
N ALA A 60 -16.14 -42.41 -8.32
CA ALA A 60 -16.08 -43.57 -9.21
C ALA A 60 -15.10 -44.65 -8.74
N ARG A 61 -14.06 -44.29 -8.01
CA ARG A 61 -13.03 -45.20 -7.50
C ARG A 61 -13.46 -45.88 -6.18
N THR A 62 -14.11 -45.14 -5.30
CA THR A 62 -14.51 -45.62 -3.97
C THR A 62 -15.90 -46.24 -3.94
N GLY A 63 -16.77 -45.91 -4.91
CA GLY A 63 -18.16 -46.32 -4.92
C GLY A 63 -19.08 -45.47 -4.02
N GLU A 64 -18.53 -44.56 -3.24
CA GLU A 64 -19.26 -43.66 -2.36
C GLU A 64 -19.11 -42.20 -2.79
N PRO A 65 -20.19 -41.39 -2.66
CA PRO A 65 -20.11 -39.98 -3.08
C PRO A 65 -19.11 -39.19 -2.22
N HIS A 66 -18.20 -38.47 -2.89
CA HIS A 66 -17.20 -37.60 -2.26
C HIS A 66 -17.27 -36.20 -2.82
N ILE A 67 -17.04 -35.20 -1.98
CA ILE A 67 -16.96 -33.78 -2.36
C ILE A 67 -15.57 -33.25 -2.16
N LYS A 68 -15.20 -32.33 -3.04
CA LYS A 68 -13.98 -31.51 -2.90
C LYS A 68 -14.19 -30.51 -1.80
N ARG A 69 -13.32 -30.50 -0.82
CA ARG A 69 -13.24 -29.44 0.17
C ARG A 69 -12.23 -28.41 -0.29
N TYR A 70 -12.64 -27.17 -0.29
CA TYR A 70 -11.79 -26.05 -0.64
C TYR A 70 -11.59 -25.18 0.60
N ILE A 71 -10.35 -24.77 0.84
CA ILE A 71 -10.02 -23.72 1.79
C ILE A 71 -9.87 -22.44 1.01
N GLU A 72 -10.37 -21.35 1.55
CA GLU A 72 -10.08 -20.02 1.02
C GLU A 72 -8.57 -19.79 1.07
N GLU A 73 -7.95 -19.52 -0.09
CA GLU A 73 -6.49 -19.28 -0.18
C GLU A 73 -6.15 -18.09 0.71
N ARG A 74 -5.50 -18.35 1.84
CA ARG A 74 -5.20 -17.32 2.83
C ARG A 74 -3.97 -16.50 2.49
N GLU A 75 -3.13 -16.99 1.57
CA GLU A 75 -1.90 -16.30 1.19
C GLU A 75 -2.14 -15.23 0.14
N GLN A 76 -1.94 -13.98 0.52
CA GLN A 76 -1.98 -12.86 -0.42
C GLN A 76 -0.57 -12.48 -0.87
N VAL A 77 -0.53 -11.83 -2.05
CA VAL A 77 0.68 -11.14 -2.50
C VAL A 77 0.45 -9.65 -2.29
N VAL A 78 1.28 -9.04 -1.46
CA VAL A 78 1.26 -7.61 -1.15
C VAL A 78 2.44 -6.95 -1.85
N TYR A 79 2.19 -5.91 -2.64
CA TYR A 79 3.23 -5.08 -3.23
C TYR A 79 3.23 -3.69 -2.62
N LEU A 80 4.39 -3.24 -2.19
CA LEU A 80 4.66 -1.84 -1.86
C LEU A 80 5.30 -1.18 -3.07
N LEU A 81 4.62 -0.25 -3.70
CA LEU A 81 5.14 0.62 -4.77
C LEU A 81 5.43 1.98 -4.14
N VAL A 82 6.70 2.28 -3.94
CA VAL A 82 7.14 3.43 -3.14
C VAL A 82 7.88 4.43 -4.01
N ASP A 83 7.33 5.63 -4.07
CA ASP A 83 7.98 6.76 -4.69
C ASP A 83 9.17 7.22 -3.86
N VAL A 84 10.36 7.24 -4.48
CA VAL A 84 11.61 7.67 -3.85
C VAL A 84 12.23 8.89 -4.54
N SER A 85 11.45 9.61 -5.33
CA SER A 85 11.85 10.86 -6.00
C SER A 85 12.36 11.93 -5.02
N ALA A 86 12.88 13.02 -5.58
CA ALA A 86 13.43 14.10 -4.77
C ALA A 86 12.37 14.74 -3.87
N SER A 87 11.13 14.89 -4.33
CA SER A 87 10.02 15.46 -3.55
C SER A 87 9.68 14.64 -2.31
N MET A 88 9.82 13.30 -2.40
CA MET A 88 9.62 12.39 -1.27
C MET A 88 10.76 12.41 -0.26
N ARG A 89 11.93 12.90 -0.62
CA ARG A 89 13.13 12.95 0.24
C ARG A 89 13.40 14.30 0.86
N HIS A 90 13.12 15.38 0.11
CA HIS A 90 13.40 16.74 0.56
C HIS A 90 12.25 17.26 1.40
N ASP A 91 12.40 17.09 2.69
CA ASP A 91 11.59 17.74 3.70
C ASP A 91 12.53 18.42 4.69
N ASN A 92 12.35 19.73 4.89
CA ASN A 92 13.16 20.52 5.82
C ASN A 92 13.08 20.02 7.28
N SER A 93 12.08 19.19 7.60
CA SER A 93 11.90 18.59 8.92
C SER A 93 12.50 17.18 9.04
N GLY A 94 12.81 16.51 7.92
CA GLY A 94 13.27 15.11 7.90
C GLY A 94 12.19 14.07 8.21
N ASN A 95 11.00 14.50 8.56
CA ASN A 95 9.93 13.63 9.06
C ASN A 95 9.16 12.89 7.96
N LYS A 96 9.20 13.36 6.71
CA LYS A 96 8.48 12.73 5.59
C LYS A 96 9.00 11.31 5.34
N ARG A 97 10.32 11.16 5.31
CA ARG A 97 10.96 9.85 5.15
C ARG A 97 10.72 8.92 6.34
N GLU A 98 10.67 9.47 7.56
CA GLU A 98 10.36 8.68 8.75
C GLU A 98 8.92 8.16 8.70
N THR A 99 7.95 9.02 8.35
CA THR A 99 6.54 8.63 8.16
C THR A 99 6.40 7.56 7.07
N LEU A 100 7.10 7.72 5.93
CA LEU A 100 7.13 6.74 4.86
C LEU A 100 7.67 5.39 5.32
N ASN A 101 8.81 5.38 6.00
CA ASN A 101 9.45 4.16 6.49
C ASN A 101 8.58 3.45 7.54
N GLU A 102 7.98 4.20 8.46
CA GLU A 102 7.06 3.67 9.48
C GLU A 102 5.83 3.03 8.83
N LEU A 103 5.20 3.70 7.90
CA LEU A 103 4.05 3.21 7.16
C LEU A 103 4.36 1.91 6.41
N CYS A 104 5.44 1.90 5.64
CA CYS A 104 5.87 0.72 4.89
C CYS A 104 6.24 -0.45 5.81
N ALA A 105 6.89 -0.18 6.94
CA ALA A 105 7.23 -1.19 7.93
C ALA A 105 5.97 -1.79 8.57
N LEU A 106 4.99 -0.97 8.94
CA LEU A 106 3.71 -1.43 9.48
C LEU A 106 2.99 -2.37 8.52
N ILE A 107 2.85 -1.97 7.25
CA ILE A 107 2.20 -2.80 6.23
C ILE A 107 2.99 -4.10 6.01
N THR A 108 4.33 -4.02 5.90
CA THR A 108 5.20 -5.18 5.71
C THR A 108 5.08 -6.17 6.85
N LEU A 109 5.16 -5.70 8.10
CA LEU A 109 5.11 -6.55 9.28
C LEU A 109 3.71 -7.15 9.49
N ALA A 110 2.65 -6.38 9.19
CA ALA A 110 1.28 -6.87 9.23
C ALA A 110 1.06 -8.01 8.22
N ALA A 111 1.49 -7.81 6.97
CA ALA A 111 1.36 -8.83 5.93
C ALA A 111 2.15 -10.11 6.26
N ILE A 112 3.40 -10.00 6.71
CA ILE A 112 4.21 -11.16 7.09
C ILE A 112 3.62 -11.89 8.31
N LYS A 113 3.06 -11.18 9.27
CA LYS A 113 2.39 -11.80 10.42
C LYS A 113 1.13 -12.56 10.00
N ASN A 114 0.44 -12.09 8.96
CA ASN A 114 -0.68 -12.77 8.32
C ASN A 114 -0.25 -13.90 7.36
N GLN A 115 1.06 -14.20 7.26
CA GLN A 115 1.67 -15.18 6.37
C GLN A 115 1.59 -14.84 4.87
N ASP A 116 1.33 -13.58 4.52
CA ASP A 116 1.32 -13.09 3.17
C ASP A 116 2.74 -12.92 2.61
N ARG A 117 2.83 -12.85 1.28
CA ARG A 117 4.09 -12.57 0.57
C ARG A 117 4.18 -11.07 0.33
N VAL A 118 5.29 -10.45 0.69
CA VAL A 118 5.50 -9.01 0.49
C VAL A 118 6.60 -8.77 -0.51
N GLY A 119 6.34 -7.92 -1.50
CA GLY A 119 7.32 -7.40 -2.44
C GLY A 119 7.44 -5.88 -2.33
N LEU A 120 8.58 -5.34 -2.75
CA LEU A 120 8.87 -3.91 -2.76
C LEU A 120 9.33 -3.48 -4.14
N ILE A 121 8.81 -2.38 -4.64
CA ILE A 121 9.28 -1.68 -5.82
C ILE A 121 9.53 -0.23 -5.44
N LEU A 122 10.77 0.18 -5.51
CA LEU A 122 11.17 1.59 -5.36
C LEU A 122 11.25 2.21 -6.74
N PHE A 123 10.62 3.36 -6.93
CA PHE A 123 10.58 4.04 -8.22
C PHE A 123 10.77 5.56 -8.10
N SER A 124 11.24 6.12 -9.19
CA SER A 124 11.33 7.55 -9.47
C SER A 124 10.76 7.83 -10.86
N ASP A 125 11.50 8.34 -11.82
CA ASP A 125 11.16 8.34 -13.26
C ASP A 125 11.38 6.98 -13.91
N GLN A 126 11.93 6.03 -13.17
CA GLN A 126 12.08 4.62 -13.53
C GLN A 126 11.98 3.74 -12.29
N ILE A 127 11.89 2.42 -12.50
CA ILE A 127 12.05 1.47 -11.41
C ILE A 127 13.52 1.44 -11.03
N GLU A 128 13.81 1.79 -9.76
CA GLU A 128 15.17 1.83 -9.22
C GLU A 128 15.56 0.53 -8.51
N GLN A 129 14.60 -0.10 -7.83
CA GLN A 129 14.84 -1.35 -7.11
C GLN A 129 13.60 -2.23 -7.10
N ILE A 130 13.79 -3.54 -7.21
CA ILE A 130 12.73 -4.54 -7.08
C ILE A 130 13.16 -5.60 -6.07
N ILE A 131 12.32 -5.86 -5.08
CA ILE A 131 12.39 -7.02 -4.20
C ILE A 131 11.14 -7.86 -4.46
N MET A 132 11.32 -9.04 -5.03
CA MET A 132 10.20 -9.93 -5.37
C MET A 132 9.49 -10.44 -4.11
N PRO A 133 8.16 -10.70 -4.20
CA PRO A 133 7.36 -11.14 -3.07
C PRO A 133 7.87 -12.44 -2.44
N SER A 134 8.11 -12.42 -1.14
CA SER A 134 8.49 -13.60 -0.36
C SER A 134 7.95 -13.48 1.06
N LYS A 135 8.05 -14.55 1.83
CA LYS A 135 7.54 -14.67 3.20
C LYS A 135 8.65 -14.56 4.25
N GLY A 136 8.19 -14.39 5.47
CA GLY A 136 8.99 -14.57 6.67
C GLY A 136 9.70 -13.31 7.15
N ARG A 137 10.01 -13.31 8.45
CA ARG A 137 10.58 -12.15 9.15
C ARG A 137 11.90 -11.66 8.54
N ARG A 138 12.74 -12.58 8.07
CA ARG A 138 14.03 -12.21 7.45
C ARG A 138 13.81 -11.39 6.17
N HIS A 139 12.79 -11.73 5.39
CA HIS A 139 12.43 -11.01 4.19
C HIS A 139 11.83 -9.63 4.51
N ALA A 140 10.97 -9.54 5.54
CA ALA A 140 10.48 -8.25 6.03
C ALA A 140 11.62 -7.30 6.44
N MET A 141 12.59 -7.82 7.20
CA MET A 141 13.74 -7.02 7.62
C MET A 141 14.56 -6.54 6.42
N ARG A 142 14.72 -7.36 5.38
CA ARG A 142 15.39 -6.95 4.13
C ARG A 142 14.65 -5.81 3.44
N ILE A 143 13.31 -5.86 3.38
CA ILE A 143 12.49 -4.78 2.80
C ILE A 143 12.67 -3.48 3.58
N ILE A 144 12.59 -3.55 4.92
CA ILE A 144 12.72 -2.39 5.79
C ILE A 144 14.14 -1.81 5.72
N ASP A 145 15.16 -2.65 5.69
CA ASP A 145 16.56 -2.21 5.53
C ASP A 145 16.77 -1.47 4.21
N GLU A 146 16.24 -2.01 3.11
CA GLU A 146 16.28 -1.36 1.81
C GLU A 146 15.61 0.02 1.84
N LEU A 147 14.39 0.11 2.40
CA LEU A 147 13.67 1.38 2.53
C LEU A 147 14.46 2.44 3.31
N ILE A 148 15.11 2.05 4.41
CA ILE A 148 15.87 2.97 5.26
C ILE A 148 17.15 3.45 4.58
N ASN A 149 17.86 2.56 3.87
CA ASN A 149 19.21 2.82 3.38
C ASN A 149 19.24 3.19 1.90
N PHE A 150 18.13 3.03 1.17
CA PHE A 150 18.08 3.30 -0.26
C PHE A 150 18.46 4.73 -0.61
N LYS A 151 19.29 4.87 -1.61
CA LYS A 151 19.73 6.16 -2.17
C LYS A 151 19.32 6.21 -3.63
N PRO A 152 18.21 6.88 -3.97
CA PRO A 152 17.76 6.98 -5.35
C PRO A 152 18.78 7.68 -6.24
N THR A 153 18.84 7.19 -7.46
CA THR A 153 19.73 7.75 -8.50
C THR A 153 19.08 8.96 -9.16
N ASN A 154 17.77 8.91 -9.36
CA ASN A 154 17.02 9.92 -10.09
C ASN A 154 16.21 10.82 -9.15
N LYS A 155 15.82 11.99 -9.68
CA LYS A 155 15.11 13.02 -8.90
C LYS A 155 13.64 13.16 -9.29
N LYS A 156 13.32 12.88 -10.56
CA LYS A 156 11.97 13.07 -11.13
C LYS A 156 11.05 11.90 -10.81
N THR A 157 9.76 12.10 -11.02
CA THR A 157 8.73 11.07 -10.87
C THR A 157 8.03 10.82 -12.20
N ASP A 158 7.95 9.55 -12.64
CA ASP A 158 7.10 9.09 -13.76
C ASP A 158 6.24 7.91 -13.30
N LEU A 159 5.10 8.25 -12.71
CA LEU A 159 4.14 7.27 -12.22
C LEU A 159 3.54 6.43 -13.37
N ALA A 160 3.32 7.05 -14.53
CA ALA A 160 2.71 6.38 -15.67
C ALA A 160 3.56 5.21 -16.19
N SER A 161 4.87 5.42 -16.34
CA SER A 161 5.82 4.38 -16.75
C SER A 161 5.94 3.29 -15.70
N MET A 162 5.95 3.64 -14.41
CA MET A 162 5.99 2.68 -13.30
C MET A 162 4.76 1.77 -13.33
N LEU A 163 3.55 2.32 -13.45
CA LEU A 163 2.31 1.54 -13.50
C LEU A 163 2.28 0.55 -14.67
N GLU A 164 2.75 0.95 -15.85
CA GLU A 164 2.86 0.05 -17.01
C GLU A 164 3.83 -1.10 -16.76
N ARG A 165 5.01 -0.81 -16.19
CA ARG A 165 5.99 -1.84 -15.85
C ARG A 165 5.49 -2.77 -14.77
N PHE A 166 4.82 -2.25 -13.74
CA PHE A 166 4.22 -3.07 -12.70
C PHE A 166 3.17 -4.03 -13.26
N ARG A 167 2.32 -3.58 -14.18
CA ARG A 167 1.32 -4.43 -14.86
C ARG A 167 1.95 -5.62 -15.60
N LEU A 168 3.17 -5.46 -16.11
CA LEU A 168 3.91 -6.55 -16.74
C LEU A 168 4.52 -7.51 -15.74
N LEU A 169 4.92 -7.02 -14.55
CA LEU A 169 5.53 -7.80 -13.47
C LEU A 169 4.50 -8.64 -12.70
N SER A 170 3.35 -8.04 -12.37
CA SER A 170 2.30 -8.69 -11.60
C SER A 170 1.09 -8.99 -12.49
N ARG A 171 0.96 -10.26 -12.89
CA ARG A 171 -0.18 -10.73 -13.69
C ARG A 171 -1.30 -11.36 -12.86
N LYS A 172 -0.99 -11.70 -11.61
CA LYS A 172 -1.96 -12.28 -10.68
C LYS A 172 -2.52 -11.21 -9.77
N TYR A 173 -3.75 -11.39 -9.33
CA TYR A 173 -4.35 -10.53 -8.31
C TYR A 173 -3.38 -10.36 -7.13
N SER A 174 -3.26 -9.13 -6.66
CA SER A 174 -2.37 -8.75 -5.56
C SER A 174 -2.98 -7.55 -4.84
N ILE A 175 -2.64 -7.40 -3.58
CA ILE A 175 -2.89 -6.17 -2.82
C ILE A 175 -1.74 -5.22 -3.14
N VAL A 176 -2.04 -4.02 -3.57
CA VAL A 176 -1.04 -3.04 -3.99
C VAL A 176 -1.18 -1.77 -3.16
N PHE A 177 -0.13 -1.38 -2.48
CA PHE A 177 -0.01 -0.09 -1.81
C PHE A 177 0.91 0.81 -2.64
N LEU A 178 0.33 1.82 -3.26
CA LEU A 178 1.06 2.85 -3.99
C LEU A 178 1.23 4.08 -3.10
N ILE A 179 2.46 4.40 -2.74
CA ILE A 179 2.79 5.45 -1.79
C ILE A 179 3.59 6.54 -2.48
N SER A 180 3.05 7.75 -2.55
CA SER A 180 3.65 8.94 -3.18
C SER A 180 3.08 10.22 -2.56
N ASP A 181 3.65 11.37 -2.87
CA ASP A 181 3.02 12.67 -2.57
C ASP A 181 2.07 13.14 -3.68
N PHE A 182 2.06 12.46 -4.84
CA PHE A 182 1.23 12.78 -6.00
C PHE A 182 1.31 14.26 -6.42
N LEU A 183 2.52 14.83 -6.41
CA LEU A 183 2.76 16.18 -6.91
C LEU A 183 2.76 16.24 -8.44
N THR A 184 2.99 15.13 -9.11
CA THR A 184 2.88 14.96 -10.56
C THR A 184 1.52 14.40 -10.93
N ASP A 185 1.18 14.37 -12.24
CA ASP A 185 -0.06 13.77 -12.74
C ASP A 185 -0.22 12.33 -12.22
N PRO A 186 -1.28 12.03 -11.46
CA PRO A 186 -1.51 10.71 -10.89
C PRO A 186 -1.87 9.66 -11.95
N ASN A 187 -2.16 10.06 -13.18
CA ASN A 187 -2.60 9.19 -14.27
C ASN A 187 -3.77 8.28 -13.87
N THR A 188 -4.86 8.90 -13.47
CA THR A 188 -6.05 8.23 -12.88
C THR A 188 -6.60 7.10 -13.75
N LEU A 189 -6.50 7.20 -15.08
CA LEU A 189 -6.92 6.12 -16.00
C LEU A 189 -6.08 4.85 -15.82
N LYS A 190 -4.75 4.98 -15.68
CA LYS A 190 -3.89 3.81 -15.44
C LYS A 190 -4.10 3.24 -14.03
N LEU A 191 -4.33 4.08 -13.04
CA LEU A 191 -4.70 3.64 -11.69
C LEU A 191 -6.01 2.87 -11.70
N GLN A 192 -7.03 3.36 -12.41
CA GLN A 192 -8.31 2.65 -12.58
C GLN A 192 -8.12 1.29 -13.28
N MET A 193 -7.33 1.24 -14.35
CA MET A 193 -7.01 -0.04 -15.01
C MET A 193 -6.33 -1.02 -14.05
N LEU A 194 -5.46 -0.53 -13.16
CA LEU A 194 -4.78 -1.35 -12.18
C LEU A 194 -5.74 -1.82 -11.08
N SER A 195 -6.65 -0.97 -10.62
CA SER A 195 -7.64 -1.32 -9.59
C SER A 195 -8.65 -2.36 -10.06
N ASN A 196 -8.87 -2.50 -11.37
CA ASN A 196 -9.72 -3.57 -11.92
C ASN A 196 -9.09 -4.97 -11.81
N VAL A 197 -7.77 -5.04 -11.69
CA VAL A 197 -7.00 -6.31 -11.65
C VAL A 197 -6.50 -6.61 -10.24
N HIS A 198 -6.14 -5.58 -9.49
CA HIS A 198 -5.53 -5.66 -8.17
C HIS A 198 -6.36 -4.90 -7.15
N ASP A 199 -6.20 -5.24 -5.88
CA ASP A 199 -6.69 -4.42 -4.80
C ASP A 199 -5.74 -3.23 -4.59
N LEU A 200 -6.01 -2.13 -5.28
CA LEU A 200 -5.17 -0.94 -5.29
C LEU A 200 -5.53 0.02 -4.16
N ASN A 201 -4.57 0.28 -3.29
CA ASN A 201 -4.63 1.22 -2.19
C ASN A 201 -3.60 2.32 -2.42
N THR A 202 -4.05 3.52 -2.76
CA THR A 202 -3.15 4.67 -2.92
C THR A 202 -3.01 5.42 -1.60
N ILE A 203 -1.78 5.78 -1.23
CA ILE A 203 -1.47 6.52 0.00
C ILE A 203 -0.70 7.78 -0.35
N GLN A 204 -1.31 8.92 -0.06
CA GLN A 204 -0.65 10.22 -0.23
C GLN A 204 -0.05 10.70 1.08
N ILE A 205 1.26 11.00 1.06
CA ILE A 205 1.95 11.63 2.20
C ILE A 205 1.93 13.14 2.01
N LEU A 206 1.35 13.84 2.97
CA LEU A 206 1.11 15.27 2.93
C LEU A 206 1.94 16.00 3.98
N HIS A 207 2.39 17.20 3.65
CA HIS A 207 2.86 18.13 4.67
C HIS A 207 1.70 18.50 5.61
N PRO A 208 1.96 18.60 6.93
CA PRO A 208 0.93 18.99 7.87
C PRO A 208 0.38 20.37 7.49
N ALA A 209 -0.93 20.46 7.39
CA ALA A 209 -1.58 21.72 7.14
C ALA A 209 -1.24 22.67 8.29
N ASN A 210 -0.66 23.83 8.00
CA ASN A 210 -0.48 24.87 8.99
C ASN A 210 -1.87 25.21 9.57
N LYS A 211 -2.11 24.83 10.83
CA LYS A 211 -3.38 25.08 11.54
C LYS A 211 -3.69 26.59 11.68
N SER A 212 -2.68 27.44 11.53
CA SER A 212 -2.82 28.89 11.44
C SER A 212 -2.74 29.34 9.98
N LYS A 213 -3.71 30.17 9.54
CA LYS A 213 -3.61 30.81 8.22
C LYS A 213 -2.22 31.46 8.12
N PRO A 214 -1.44 31.12 7.09
CA PRO A 214 -0.09 31.68 6.98
C PRO A 214 -0.20 33.19 6.90
N ARG A 215 0.63 33.90 7.69
CA ARG A 215 0.81 35.33 7.49
C ARG A 215 1.34 35.50 6.07
N ARG A 216 0.77 36.44 5.32
CA ARG A 216 1.25 36.75 3.97
C ARG A 216 2.75 37.09 4.05
N ALA A 217 3.55 36.21 3.44
CA ALA A 217 4.97 36.39 3.35
C ALA A 217 5.43 35.91 1.97
N LEU A 218 6.37 36.60 1.39
CA LEU A 218 7.05 36.12 0.20
C LEU A 218 8.08 35.08 0.64
N ILE A 219 7.92 33.86 0.16
CA ILE A 219 8.86 32.76 0.43
C ILE A 219 9.52 32.35 -0.88
N ARG A 220 10.81 32.06 -0.80
CA ARG A 220 11.55 31.46 -1.90
C ARG A 220 11.41 29.95 -1.76
N ILE A 221 10.84 29.33 -2.77
CA ILE A 221 10.77 27.87 -2.86
C ILE A 221 11.66 27.39 -3.99
N GLU A 222 12.23 26.22 -3.81
CA GLU A 222 12.99 25.51 -4.82
C GLU A 222 12.26 24.20 -5.14
N ASP A 223 12.02 23.97 -6.41
CA ASP A 223 11.46 22.71 -6.88
C ASP A 223 12.51 21.61 -6.70
N ALA A 224 12.17 20.59 -5.93
CA ALA A 224 13.08 19.50 -5.55
C ALA A 224 13.53 18.65 -6.75
N GLU A 225 12.71 18.58 -7.80
CA GLU A 225 12.99 17.77 -8.99
C GLU A 225 13.79 18.56 -10.05
N THR A 226 13.43 19.82 -10.26
CA THR A 226 14.03 20.65 -11.33
C THR A 226 15.11 21.62 -10.82
N GLY A 227 15.13 21.90 -9.51
CA GLY A 227 16.01 22.90 -8.91
C GLY A 227 15.65 24.36 -9.23
N GLN A 228 14.50 24.60 -9.89
CA GLN A 228 14.04 25.94 -10.18
C GLN A 228 13.59 26.66 -8.91
N GLN A 229 14.07 27.90 -8.76
CA GLN A 229 13.68 28.75 -7.64
C GLN A 229 12.58 29.71 -8.06
N GLN A 230 11.55 29.80 -7.24
CA GLN A 230 10.42 30.69 -7.43
C GLN A 230 10.10 31.43 -6.12
N VAL A 231 9.75 32.72 -6.21
CA VAL A 231 9.24 33.46 -5.07
C VAL A 231 7.72 33.50 -5.14
N ILE A 232 7.09 33.02 -4.12
CA ILE A 232 5.61 32.91 -4.06
C ILE A 232 5.07 33.50 -2.75
N ASP A 233 3.82 33.93 -2.78
CA ASP A 233 3.07 34.30 -1.56
C ASP A 233 2.66 33.02 -0.83
N SER A 234 3.06 32.90 0.44
CA SER A 234 2.75 31.74 1.28
C SER A 234 1.25 31.46 1.43
N ALA A 235 0.42 32.52 1.40
CA ALA A 235 -1.02 32.37 1.46
C ALA A 235 -1.58 31.77 0.16
N HIS A 236 -1.00 32.15 -0.99
CA HIS A 236 -1.39 31.58 -2.29
C HIS A 236 -0.99 30.11 -2.39
N GLN A 237 0.23 29.78 -1.97
CA GLN A 237 0.70 28.38 -1.93
C GLN A 237 -0.21 27.49 -1.08
N TYR A 238 -0.57 27.96 0.11
CA TYR A 238 -1.46 27.21 1.00
C TYR A 238 -2.81 26.91 0.34
N THR A 239 -3.40 27.92 -0.31
CA THR A 239 -4.70 27.77 -1.01
C THR A 239 -4.56 26.80 -2.18
N GLN A 240 -3.48 26.90 -2.93
CA GLN A 240 -3.19 26.02 -4.06
C GLN A 240 -2.99 24.56 -3.63
N GLN A 241 -2.21 24.33 -2.58
CA GLN A 241 -2.01 22.96 -2.03
C GLN A 241 -3.32 22.36 -1.51
N ALA A 242 -4.15 23.14 -0.83
CA ALA A 242 -5.45 22.68 -0.36
C ALA A 242 -6.39 22.33 -1.53
N ALA A 243 -6.39 23.14 -2.61
CA ALA A 243 -7.14 22.86 -3.82
C ALA A 243 -6.66 21.59 -4.53
N GLN A 244 -5.35 21.44 -4.70
CA GLN A 244 -4.75 20.23 -5.31
C GLN A 244 -5.08 18.95 -4.51
N LYS A 245 -5.01 19.04 -3.16
CA LYS A 245 -5.41 17.92 -2.28
C LYS A 245 -6.87 17.51 -2.49
N ALA A 246 -7.78 18.48 -2.56
CA ALA A 246 -9.19 18.24 -2.77
C ALA A 246 -9.47 17.69 -4.18
N GLN A 247 -8.82 18.25 -5.19
CA GLN A 247 -8.93 17.82 -6.58
C GLN A 247 -8.46 16.36 -6.74
N LEU A 248 -7.29 16.01 -6.22
CA LEU A 248 -6.78 14.63 -6.27
C LEU A 248 -7.77 13.66 -5.63
N LYS A 249 -8.33 14.01 -4.47
CA LYS A 249 -9.33 13.17 -3.80
C LYS A 249 -10.57 12.95 -4.67
N GLU A 250 -11.05 13.99 -5.33
CA GLU A 250 -12.20 13.91 -6.22
C GLU A 250 -11.90 13.07 -7.47
N GLU A 251 -10.73 13.25 -8.08
CA GLU A 251 -10.29 12.48 -9.24
C GLU A 251 -10.14 11.00 -8.91
N MET A 252 -9.54 10.66 -7.78
CA MET A 252 -9.41 9.28 -7.32
C MET A 252 -10.77 8.65 -7.03
N LEU A 253 -11.67 9.39 -6.40
CA LEU A 253 -13.04 8.92 -6.14
C LEU A 253 -13.80 8.63 -7.45
N LYS A 254 -13.72 9.54 -8.44
CA LYS A 254 -14.33 9.34 -9.77
C LYS A 254 -13.74 8.14 -10.51
N ALA A 255 -12.47 7.87 -10.32
CA ALA A 255 -11.78 6.73 -10.89
C ALA A 255 -12.04 5.40 -10.14
N GLY A 256 -12.77 5.42 -9.02
CA GLY A 256 -12.98 4.23 -8.18
C GLY A 256 -11.71 3.74 -7.49
N VAL A 257 -10.72 4.62 -7.29
CA VAL A 257 -9.45 4.29 -6.65
C VAL A 257 -9.48 4.73 -5.19
N ASN A 258 -9.13 3.80 -4.29
CA ASN A 258 -9.04 4.09 -2.86
C ASN A 258 -7.86 5.01 -2.57
N LEU A 259 -8.09 6.11 -1.85
CA LEU A 259 -7.06 7.07 -1.45
C LEU A 259 -7.07 7.27 0.07
N LEU A 260 -5.94 6.98 0.71
CA LEU A 260 -5.61 7.37 2.07
C LEU A 260 -4.68 8.58 2.04
N GLN A 261 -4.97 9.61 2.83
CA GLN A 261 -4.13 10.79 2.98
C GLN A 261 -3.57 10.83 4.40
N ILE A 262 -2.23 10.83 4.53
CA ILE A 262 -1.52 10.84 5.82
C ILE A 262 -0.67 12.10 5.89
N GLU A 263 -0.85 12.89 6.94
CA GLU A 263 0.02 14.04 7.22
C GLU A 263 1.33 13.56 7.87
N ILE A 264 2.44 14.19 7.51
CA ILE A 264 3.75 13.92 8.11
C ILE A 264 3.65 14.09 9.65
N GLY A 265 4.11 13.07 10.39
CA GLY A 265 4.06 13.04 11.84
C GLY A 265 2.72 12.62 12.44
N ALA A 266 1.72 12.28 11.61
CA ALA A 266 0.49 11.65 12.08
C ALA A 266 0.76 10.20 12.54
N ASP A 267 -0.11 9.68 13.40
CA ASP A 267 -0.09 8.27 13.78
C ASP A 267 -0.48 7.40 12.59
N CYS A 268 0.48 6.66 12.04
CA CYS A 268 0.28 5.79 10.89
C CYS A 268 -0.68 4.62 11.19
N VAL A 269 -0.74 4.18 12.45
CA VAL A 269 -1.60 3.08 12.88
C VAL A 269 -3.05 3.50 12.87
N ASP A 270 -3.34 4.62 13.52
CA ASP A 270 -4.69 5.18 13.55
C ASP A 270 -5.18 5.50 12.13
N ALA A 271 -4.31 6.04 11.28
CA ALA A 271 -4.63 6.36 9.90
C ALA A 271 -4.99 5.10 9.08
N LEU A 272 -4.19 4.03 9.18
CA LEU A 272 -4.43 2.75 8.51
C LEU A 272 -5.67 2.06 9.05
N THR A 273 -5.85 2.01 10.37
CA THR A 273 -7.00 1.42 11.04
C THR A 273 -8.30 2.07 10.56
N ASN A 274 -8.36 3.40 10.64
CA ASN A 274 -9.55 4.15 10.18
C ASN A 274 -9.81 3.95 8.69
N TYR A 275 -8.78 3.89 7.86
CA TYR A 275 -8.90 3.63 6.43
C TYR A 275 -9.50 2.26 6.15
N PHE A 276 -9.00 1.21 6.80
CA PHE A 276 -9.52 -0.14 6.63
C PHE A 276 -10.96 -0.28 7.14
N HIS A 277 -11.29 0.31 8.28
CA HIS A 277 -12.69 0.35 8.77
C HIS A 277 -13.66 1.03 7.79
N GLN A 278 -13.27 2.18 7.23
CA GLN A 278 -14.12 2.88 6.26
C GLN A 278 -14.31 2.07 4.99
N ARG A 279 -13.29 1.35 4.57
CA ARG A 279 -13.33 0.50 3.40
C ARG A 279 -14.26 -0.69 3.62
N GLN A 280 -14.15 -1.37 4.75
CA GLN A 280 -15.02 -2.51 5.11
C GLN A 280 -16.51 -2.11 5.11
N ARG A 281 -16.83 -0.94 5.65
CA ARG A 281 -18.22 -0.45 5.65
C ARG A 281 -18.75 -0.24 4.22
N ARG A 282 -17.97 0.30 3.31
CA ARG A 282 -18.38 0.49 1.91
C ARG A 282 -18.64 -0.84 1.21
N GLU A 283 -17.78 -1.84 1.40
CA GLU A 283 -17.94 -3.17 0.81
C GLU A 283 -19.19 -3.89 1.35
N THR A 284 -19.55 -3.67 2.63
CA THR A 284 -20.78 -4.23 3.22
C THR A 284 -22.04 -3.54 2.69
N ASP A 285 -22.01 -2.24 2.48
CA ASP A 285 -23.14 -1.47 1.93
C ASP A 285 -23.41 -1.82 0.46
N GLU A 286 -22.37 -2.11 -0.33
CA GLU A 286 -22.51 -2.52 -1.75
C GLU A 286 -23.00 -3.96 -1.92
N THR A 287 -22.77 -4.85 -0.95
CA THR A 287 -23.20 -6.27 -0.99
C THR A 287 -24.57 -6.50 -0.37
N GLY A 288 -25.15 -5.51 0.32
CA GLY A 288 -26.46 -5.59 1.01
C GLY A 288 -27.61 -4.91 0.28
N GLY A 289 -27.39 -4.39 -0.97
CA GLY A 289 -28.40 -3.69 -1.77
C GLY A 289 -29.08 -4.56 -2.84
#